data_aedcd7c5f70b9cb52e84d20f5118e799
#
_entry.id   aedcd7c5f70b9cb52e84d20f5118e799
#
_cell.length_a   1.000
_cell.length_b   1.000
_cell.length_c   1.000
_cell.angle_alpha   90.00
_cell.angle_beta   90.00
_cell.angle_gamma   90.00
#
_symmetry.space_group_name_H-M   'P 1'
#
loop_
_entity.id
_entity.type
_entity.pdbx_description
1 polymer ?
#
loop_
_entity_poly.entity_id
_entity_poly.type
_entity_poly.pdbx_seq_one_letter_code
_entity_poly.pdbx_strand_id
1 'polypeptide(L)'
;MSDQMHIDSLWKRFLKGDDRAYTELYNLYIDDLFAYGMHFTTNRESVKDCIQEVFISLYKDRSKQRKVNNIKSYLFVSLKNELFDLFKKSVEYYQIETIEPVFQTEYSVEDQFLKNETASNNVARVKKLL
;
A
#
# COMPACT_ATOMS: atom_id res chain seq x y z
N MET A 1 -0.15 -7.18 -19.84
CA MET A 1 0.14 -6.48 -20.99
C MET A 1 -0.79 -5.34 -21.19
N SER A 2 -1.95 -5.55 -21.75
CA SER A 2 -2.85 -4.42 -21.90
C SER A 2 -3.19 -3.81 -20.55
N ASP A 3 -3.24 -4.63 -19.49
CA ASP A 3 -3.52 -4.11 -18.16
C ASP A 3 -2.42 -3.18 -17.68
N GLN A 4 -1.18 -3.55 -17.93
CA GLN A 4 -0.07 -2.71 -17.51
C GLN A 4 -0.05 -1.41 -18.29
N MET A 5 -0.34 -1.48 -19.59
CA MET A 5 -0.41 -0.27 -20.40
C MET A 5 -1.53 0.66 -19.92
N HIS A 6 -2.65 0.07 -19.54
CA HIS A 6 -3.77 0.83 -19.02
C HIS A 6 -3.39 1.52 -17.70
N ILE A 7 -2.73 0.79 -16.83
CA ILE A 7 -2.29 1.34 -15.55
C ILE A 7 -1.28 2.47 -15.77
N ASP A 8 -0.34 2.25 -16.68
CA ASP A 8 0.65 3.28 -16.99
C ASP A 8 -0.01 4.54 -17.52
N SER A 9 -1.02 4.37 -18.36
CA SER A 9 -1.77 5.49 -18.90
C SER A 9 -2.50 6.24 -17.79
N LEU A 10 -3.15 5.52 -16.89
CA LEU A 10 -3.84 6.13 -15.75
C LEU A 10 -2.86 6.90 -14.88
N TRP A 11 -1.69 6.33 -14.65
CA TRP A 11 -0.69 6.95 -13.82
C TRP A 11 -0.21 8.28 -14.42
N LYS A 12 0.07 8.26 -15.72
CA LYS A 12 0.50 9.48 -16.40
C LYS A 12 -0.56 10.55 -16.36
N ARG A 13 -1.82 10.17 -16.59
CA ARG A 13 -2.92 11.12 -16.53
C ARG A 13 -3.09 11.69 -15.13
N PHE A 14 -2.97 10.82 -14.12
CA PHE A 14 -3.05 11.26 -12.74
C PHE A 14 -1.97 12.29 -12.41
N LEU A 15 -0.75 12.02 -12.85
CA LEU A 15 0.36 12.95 -12.61
C LEU A 15 0.12 14.30 -13.23
N LYS A 16 -0.67 14.35 -14.29
CA LYS A 16 -1.03 15.61 -14.95
C LYS A 16 -2.25 16.28 -14.34
N GLY A 17 -2.82 15.68 -13.32
CA GLY A 17 -3.95 16.28 -12.63
C GLY A 17 -5.32 15.75 -13.02
N ASP A 18 -5.37 14.60 -13.70
CA ASP A 18 -6.65 14.02 -14.11
C ASP A 18 -7.29 13.30 -12.93
N ASP A 19 -8.35 13.88 -12.38
CA ASP A 19 -9.02 13.31 -11.22
C ASP A 19 -9.76 12.02 -11.52
N ARG A 20 -10.18 11.85 -12.77
CA ARG A 20 -10.81 10.58 -13.15
C ARG A 20 -9.81 9.44 -13.09
N ALA A 21 -8.58 9.70 -13.52
CA ALA A 21 -7.53 8.69 -13.44
C ALA A 21 -7.25 8.32 -11.99
N TYR A 22 -7.29 9.31 -11.10
CA TYR A 22 -7.11 9.06 -9.67
C TYR A 22 -8.21 8.12 -9.15
N THR A 23 -9.46 8.42 -9.50
CA THR A 23 -10.59 7.60 -9.07
C THR A 23 -10.46 6.17 -9.61
N GLU A 24 -10.06 6.03 -10.86
CA GLU A 24 -9.88 4.70 -11.44
C GLU A 24 -8.77 3.92 -10.76
N LEU A 25 -7.68 4.60 -10.43
CA LEU A 25 -6.60 3.94 -9.68
C LEU A 25 -7.08 3.48 -8.31
N TYR A 26 -7.86 4.30 -7.64
CA TYR A 26 -8.43 3.93 -6.35
C TYR A 26 -9.28 2.67 -6.50
N ASN A 27 -10.20 2.69 -7.46
CA ASN A 27 -11.10 1.56 -7.65
C ASN A 27 -10.37 0.28 -8.05
N LEU A 28 -9.27 0.42 -8.77
CA LEU A 28 -8.49 -0.73 -9.19
C LEU A 28 -7.84 -1.47 -8.02
N TYR A 29 -7.37 -0.73 -7.04
CA TYR A 29 -6.56 -1.30 -5.98
C TYR A 29 -7.21 -1.40 -4.61
N ILE A 30 -8.37 -0.80 -4.44
CA ILE A 30 -8.98 -0.73 -3.10
C ILE A 30 -9.23 -2.12 -2.50
N ASP A 31 -9.73 -3.05 -3.27
CA ASP A 31 -10.05 -4.38 -2.75
C ASP A 31 -8.78 -5.14 -2.38
N ASP A 32 -7.76 -5.05 -3.22
CA ASP A 32 -6.49 -5.71 -2.94
C ASP A 32 -5.80 -5.11 -1.73
N LEU A 33 -5.86 -3.80 -1.61
CA LEU A 33 -5.27 -3.12 -0.46
C LEU A 33 -6.00 -3.50 0.82
N PHE A 34 -7.32 -3.57 0.76
CA PHE A 34 -8.09 -3.93 1.93
C PHE A 34 -7.76 -5.37 2.37
N ALA A 35 -7.73 -6.29 1.43
CA ALA A 35 -7.38 -7.69 1.74
C ALA A 35 -5.98 -7.79 2.34
N TYR A 36 -5.04 -7.04 1.78
CA TYR A 36 -3.67 -7.02 2.26
C TYR A 36 -3.62 -6.48 3.70
N GLY A 37 -4.29 -5.36 3.94
CA GLY A 37 -4.30 -4.74 5.26
C GLY A 37 -4.91 -5.64 6.32
N MET A 38 -5.92 -6.42 5.95
CA MET A 38 -6.57 -7.30 6.91
C MET A 38 -5.70 -8.47 7.36
N HIS A 39 -4.56 -8.67 6.75
CA HIS A 39 -3.60 -9.64 7.23
C HIS A 39 -2.83 -9.14 8.45
N PHE A 40 -2.79 -7.83 8.65
CA PHE A 40 -2.05 -7.25 9.77
C PHE A 40 -2.91 -6.93 10.97
N THR A 41 -4.20 -6.81 10.80
CA THR A 41 -5.09 -6.46 11.90
C THR A 41 -6.51 -6.92 11.56
N THR A 42 -7.32 -7.17 12.58
CA THR A 42 -8.72 -7.50 12.37
C THR A 42 -9.60 -6.26 12.42
N ASN A 43 -9.01 -5.11 12.66
CA ASN A 43 -9.78 -3.86 12.75
C ASN A 43 -10.01 -3.27 11.35
N ARG A 44 -11.18 -3.53 10.81
CA ARG A 44 -11.52 -3.11 9.45
C ARG A 44 -11.47 -1.59 9.27
N GLU A 45 -11.89 -0.85 10.29
CA GLU A 45 -11.89 0.61 10.20
C GLU A 45 -10.48 1.17 10.12
N SER A 46 -9.55 0.57 10.86
CA SER A 46 -8.16 0.99 10.78
C SER A 46 -7.60 0.80 9.38
N VAL A 47 -7.92 -0.34 8.76
CA VAL A 47 -7.45 -0.60 7.39
C VAL A 47 -8.03 0.43 6.43
N LYS A 48 -9.32 0.68 6.53
CA LYS A 48 -9.97 1.67 5.65
C LYS A 48 -9.37 3.05 5.83
N ASP A 49 -9.15 3.47 7.08
CA ASP A 49 -8.59 4.78 7.35
C ASP A 49 -7.18 4.90 6.79
N CYS A 50 -6.39 3.84 6.93
CA CYS A 50 -5.02 3.86 6.42
C CYS A 50 -4.99 3.90 4.89
N ILE A 51 -5.91 3.18 4.24
CA ILE A 51 -6.00 3.24 2.79
C ILE A 51 -6.33 4.66 2.34
N GLN A 52 -7.26 5.32 3.03
CA GLN A 52 -7.60 6.69 2.70
C GLN A 52 -6.38 7.60 2.84
N GLU A 53 -5.61 7.43 3.91
CA GLU A 53 -4.41 8.23 4.11
C GLU A 53 -3.40 8.01 2.99
N VAL A 54 -3.25 6.76 2.54
CA VAL A 54 -2.34 6.47 1.45
C VAL A 54 -2.75 7.24 0.19
N PHE A 55 -4.03 7.22 -0.14
CA PHE A 55 -4.50 7.90 -1.35
C PHE A 55 -4.53 9.41 -1.21
N ILE A 56 -4.78 9.93 -0.02
CA ILE A 56 -4.71 11.36 0.24
C ILE A 56 -3.27 11.85 0.04
N SER A 57 -2.31 11.12 0.59
CA SER A 57 -0.91 11.47 0.44
C SER A 57 -0.48 11.38 -1.02
N LEU A 58 -0.95 10.35 -1.70
CA LEU A 58 -0.64 10.18 -3.12
C LEU A 58 -1.12 11.39 -3.91
N TYR A 59 -2.34 11.85 -3.64
CA TYR A 59 -2.90 12.99 -4.35
C TYR A 59 -2.12 14.28 -4.04
N LYS A 60 -1.85 14.50 -2.78
CA LYS A 60 -1.15 15.71 -2.37
C LYS A 60 0.26 15.80 -2.93
N ASP A 61 0.93 14.66 -3.00
CA ASP A 61 2.32 14.62 -3.43
C ASP A 61 2.49 14.19 -4.88
N ARG A 62 1.42 14.25 -5.67
CA ARG A 62 1.47 13.70 -7.02
C ARG A 62 2.58 14.29 -7.88
N SER A 63 2.90 15.55 -7.67
CA SER A 63 3.97 16.17 -8.45
C SER A 63 5.35 15.59 -8.14
N LYS A 64 5.47 14.91 -7.00
CA LYS A 64 6.72 14.30 -6.60
C LYS A 64 6.79 12.82 -6.95
N GLN A 65 5.72 12.27 -7.52
CA GLN A 65 5.61 10.83 -7.75
C GLN A 65 6.10 10.35 -9.11
N ARG A 66 6.86 11.17 -9.79
CA ARG A 66 7.24 10.86 -11.16
C ARG A 66 8.00 9.57 -11.36
N LYS A 67 8.72 9.13 -10.36
CA LYS A 67 9.59 7.98 -10.51
C LYS A 67 9.06 6.68 -9.94
N VAL A 68 7.77 6.61 -9.69
CA VAL A 68 7.20 5.38 -9.22
C VAL A 68 7.15 4.41 -10.39
N ASN A 69 7.90 3.32 -10.30
CA ASN A 69 7.95 2.33 -11.36
C ASN A 69 6.87 1.28 -11.26
N ASN A 70 6.42 0.98 -10.05
CA ASN A 70 5.38 0.00 -9.85
C ASN A 70 4.40 0.56 -8.83
N ILE A 71 3.26 0.98 -9.32
CA ILE A 71 2.28 1.62 -8.46
C ILE A 71 1.69 0.67 -7.42
N LYS A 72 1.50 -0.58 -7.78
CA LYS A 72 0.95 -1.55 -6.84
C LYS A 72 1.87 -1.75 -5.65
N SER A 73 3.15 -1.97 -5.91
CA SER A 73 4.12 -2.12 -4.82
C SER A 73 4.18 -0.87 -3.96
N TYR A 74 4.15 0.28 -4.60
CA TYR A 74 4.19 1.54 -3.89
C TYR A 74 2.99 1.67 -2.94
N LEU A 75 1.80 1.34 -3.42
CA LEU A 75 0.60 1.43 -2.60
C LEU A 75 0.62 0.43 -1.45
N PHE A 76 1.07 -0.79 -1.72
CA PHE A 76 1.12 -1.82 -0.68
C PHE A 76 2.11 -1.45 0.42
N VAL A 77 3.29 -0.98 0.04
CA VAL A 77 4.29 -0.56 1.03
C VAL A 77 3.79 0.64 1.82
N SER A 78 3.15 1.57 1.14
CA SER A 78 2.60 2.74 1.81
C SER A 78 1.53 2.36 2.82
N LEU A 79 0.66 1.42 2.48
CA LEU A 79 -0.37 0.96 3.38
C LEU A 79 0.24 0.26 4.59
N LYS A 80 1.21 -0.60 4.36
CA LYS A 80 1.89 -1.28 5.45
C LYS A 80 2.50 -0.26 6.41
N ASN A 81 3.18 0.73 5.86
CA ASN A 81 3.80 1.76 6.69
C ASN A 81 2.77 2.54 7.50
N GLU A 82 1.64 2.86 6.89
CA GLU A 82 0.58 3.56 7.61
C GLU A 82 0.03 2.72 8.76
N LEU A 83 -0.18 1.44 8.51
CA LEU A 83 -0.68 0.54 9.54
C LEU A 83 0.33 0.39 10.68
N PHE A 84 1.60 0.31 10.33
CA PHE A 84 2.65 0.18 11.34
C PHE A 84 2.78 1.43 12.18
N ASP A 85 2.66 2.58 11.57
CA ASP A 85 2.67 3.83 12.32
C ASP A 85 1.51 3.87 13.29
N LEU A 86 0.35 3.40 12.85
CA LEU A 86 -0.82 3.35 13.72
C LEU A 86 -0.58 2.38 14.88
N PHE A 87 0.00 1.21 14.61
CA PHE A 87 0.31 0.25 15.67
C PHE A 87 1.33 0.81 16.64
N LYS A 88 2.32 1.52 16.16
CA LYS A 88 3.31 2.14 17.00
C LYS A 88 2.69 3.12 17.97
N LYS A 89 1.76 3.92 17.49
CA LYS A 89 1.07 4.87 18.33
C LYS A 89 0.29 4.17 19.42
N SER A 90 -0.39 3.07 19.05
CA SER A 90 -1.13 2.28 20.02
C SER A 90 -0.21 1.71 21.08
N VAL A 91 0.95 1.32 20.61
CA VAL A 91 1.94 0.71 21.47
C VAL A 91 2.46 1.69 22.48
N GLU A 92 2.79 2.87 22.08
CA GLU A 92 3.23 3.92 22.99
C GLU A 92 2.19 4.21 24.04
N TYR A 93 0.95 4.07 23.65
CA TYR A 93 -0.15 4.37 24.52
C TYR A 93 -0.48 3.23 25.50
N TYR A 94 -0.47 2.00 24.99
CA TYR A 94 -0.85 0.84 25.77
C TYR A 94 0.27 -0.06 26.26
N GLN A 95 1.48 0.22 25.89
CA GLN A 95 2.63 -0.57 26.20
C GLN A 95 2.58 -1.83 25.47
N ILE A 96 3.46 -2.12 24.79
CA ILE A 96 3.47 -2.95 23.82
C ILE A 96 4.18 -4.10 23.63
N GLU A 97 4.23 -5.01 24.36
CA GLU A 97 4.93 -6.23 24.24
C GLU A 97 4.35 -7.17 23.22
N THR A 98 3.14 -6.95 22.84
CA THR A 98 2.46 -7.86 21.91
C THR A 98 2.65 -7.52 20.45
N ILE A 99 3.34 -6.45 20.15
CA ILE A 99 3.49 -6.04 18.77
C ILE A 99 4.52 -6.81 17.97
N GLU A 100 5.56 -7.28 18.63
CA GLU A 100 6.58 -8.04 17.93
C GLU A 100 6.07 -9.20 17.11
N PRO A 101 5.18 -10.04 17.65
CA PRO A 101 4.64 -11.13 16.84
C PRO A 101 3.93 -10.65 15.60
N VAL A 102 3.30 -9.49 15.69
CA VAL A 102 2.61 -8.92 14.52
C VAL A 102 3.61 -8.55 13.45
N PHE A 103 4.71 -7.95 13.85
CA PHE A 103 5.74 -7.56 12.90
C PHE A 103 6.35 -8.78 12.21
N GLN A 104 6.54 -9.86 12.93
CA GLN A 104 7.08 -11.06 12.34
C GLN A 104 6.12 -11.68 11.33
N THR A 105 4.85 -11.67 11.65
CA THR A 105 3.84 -12.19 10.77
C THR A 105 3.79 -11.37 9.49
N GLU A 106 4.00 -10.10 9.62
CA GLU A 106 3.95 -9.21 8.52
C GLU A 106 4.90 -9.54 7.41
N TYR A 107 6.09 -10.00 7.69
CA TYR A 107 7.07 -10.33 6.68
C TYR A 107 6.51 -11.39 5.75
N SER A 108 5.98 -12.43 6.33
CA SER A 108 5.48 -13.56 5.59
C SER A 108 4.30 -13.19 4.70
N VAL A 109 3.41 -12.38 5.25
CA VAL A 109 2.22 -11.97 4.53
C VAL A 109 2.58 -11.13 3.31
N GLU A 110 3.51 -10.20 3.50
CA GLU A 110 3.93 -9.34 2.42
C GLU A 110 4.54 -10.14 1.27
N ASP A 111 5.39 -11.10 1.60
CA ASP A 111 5.99 -11.97 0.60
C ASP A 111 4.93 -12.69 -0.19
N GLN A 112 3.96 -13.24 0.48
CA GLN A 112 2.91 -13.99 -0.16
C GLN A 112 2.12 -13.15 -1.15
N PHE A 113 1.72 -11.98 -0.74
CA PHE A 113 0.94 -11.11 -1.59
C PHE A 113 1.70 -10.70 -2.84
N LEU A 114 2.94 -10.32 -2.69
CA LEU A 114 3.69 -9.82 -3.81
C LEU A 114 4.13 -10.90 -4.77
N LYS A 115 4.37 -12.10 -4.25
CA LYS A 115 4.67 -13.22 -5.12
C LYS A 115 3.48 -13.59 -5.98
N ASN A 116 2.30 -13.57 -5.38
CA ASN A 116 1.09 -13.89 -6.11
C ASN A 116 0.80 -12.90 -7.23
N GLU A 117 1.37 -11.72 -7.12
CA GLU A 117 1.16 -10.71 -8.14
C GLU A 117 2.22 -10.84 -9.20
N THR A 118 3.05 -11.85 -9.13
CA THR A 118 4.03 -12.17 -10.11
C THR A 118 5.14 -11.22 -10.28
N ALA A 119 5.19 -10.17 -9.61
CA ALA A 119 6.27 -9.27 -9.82
C ALA A 119 7.36 -9.63 -8.85
N SER A 120 8.07 -10.66 -9.14
CA SER A 120 9.14 -11.10 -8.26
C SER A 120 10.13 -9.97 -7.99
N ASN A 121 10.32 -9.08 -8.94
CA ASN A 121 11.18 -7.93 -8.72
C ASN A 121 10.63 -7.02 -7.62
N ASN A 122 9.32 -6.92 -7.55
CA ASN A 122 8.69 -6.09 -6.54
C ASN A 122 8.84 -6.69 -5.17
N VAL A 123 8.80 -8.01 -5.08
CA VAL A 123 8.98 -8.70 -3.81
C VAL A 123 10.36 -8.38 -3.26
N ALA A 124 11.36 -8.48 -4.09
CA ALA A 124 12.74 -8.21 -3.66
C ALA A 124 12.88 -6.77 -3.17
N ARG A 125 12.26 -5.85 -3.88
CA ARG A 125 12.34 -4.44 -3.52
C ARG A 125 11.65 -4.17 -2.20
N VAL A 126 10.48 -4.76 -2.02
CA VAL A 126 9.72 -4.56 -0.80
C VAL A 126 10.47 -5.12 0.39
N LYS A 127 11.09 -6.27 0.23
CA LYS A 127 11.88 -6.85 1.30
C LYS A 127 13.00 -5.94 1.75
N LYS A 128 13.59 -5.21 0.84
CA LYS A 128 14.65 -4.28 1.20
C LYS A 128 14.13 -3.13 2.04
N LEU A 129 12.87 -2.80 1.88
CA LEU A 129 12.28 -1.72 2.63
C LEU A 129 11.89 -2.15 4.03
N LEU A 130 11.86 -3.42 4.27
CA LEU A 130 11.54 -3.95 5.57
C LEU A 130 12.78 -4.01 6.45
#